data_2c008914ef447e833766d835c00b6706
#
_entry.id   2c008914ef447e833766d835c00b6706
#
_cell.length_a   1.000
_cell.length_b   1.000
_cell.length_c   1.000
_cell.angle_alpha   90.00
_cell.angle_beta   90.00
_cell.angle_gamma   90.00
#
_symmetry.space_group_name_H-M   'P 1'
#
loop_
_entity.id
_entity.type
_entity.pdbx_description
1 polymer ?
#
loop_
_entity_poly.entity_id
_entity_poly.type
_entity_poly.pdbx_seq_one_letter_code
_entity_poly.pdbx_strand_id
1 'polypeptide(L)'
;MLSSIEICAGAGGQALGLSMAGFEHVALVEYEKDYCETLKRNRPDWNVICCDVREFDGWPYRFKIDLLAGGVPCPPFSVAGKQLGSDDERDLFPEMLRLVEEIVPKAVMIE
;
A
#
# COMPACT_ATOMS: atom_id res chain seq x y z
N MET A 1 -11.10 17.29 1.26
CA MET A 1 -10.33 16.38 2.11
C MET A 1 -9.30 15.66 1.26
N LEU A 2 -8.11 15.47 1.79
CA LEU A 2 -7.05 14.77 1.06
C LEU A 2 -7.33 13.27 1.01
N SER A 3 -7.13 12.67 -0.14
CA SER A 3 -7.40 11.25 -0.37
C SER A 3 -6.12 10.43 -0.42
N SER A 4 -6.18 9.20 0.06
CA SER A 4 -5.04 8.29 0.04
C SER A 4 -5.43 6.88 -0.40
N ILE A 5 -4.45 6.21 -1.01
CA ILE A 5 -4.46 4.76 -1.19
C ILE A 5 -3.21 4.26 -0.50
N GLU A 6 -3.35 3.21 0.31
CA GLU A 6 -2.23 2.58 0.97
C GLU A 6 -2.12 1.13 0.52
N ILE A 7 -0.92 0.73 0.12
CA ILE A 7 -0.64 -0.66 -0.21
C ILE A 7 0.22 -1.29 0.87
N CYS A 8 0.10 -2.60 1.02
CA CYS A 8 0.78 -3.35 2.10
C CYS A 8 0.45 -2.74 3.46
N ALA A 9 -0.85 -2.56 3.70
CA ALA A 9 -1.35 -1.76 4.82
C ALA A 9 -1.07 -2.38 6.19
N GLY A 10 -0.85 -3.68 6.27
CA GLY A 10 -0.64 -4.36 7.54
C GLY A 10 -1.86 -4.27 8.45
N ALA A 11 -1.62 -4.17 9.74
CA ALA A 11 -2.69 -4.08 10.73
C ALA A 11 -3.24 -2.65 10.93
N GLY A 12 -2.71 -1.67 10.19
CA GLY A 12 -3.30 -0.35 10.12
C GLY A 12 -2.59 0.76 10.88
N GLY A 13 -1.33 0.54 11.31
CA GLY A 13 -0.61 1.58 12.04
C GLY A 13 -0.38 2.84 11.21
N GLN A 14 0.13 2.69 10.00
CA GLN A 14 0.33 3.81 9.09
C GLN A 14 -1.00 4.43 8.68
N ALA A 15 -2.01 3.59 8.40
CA ALA A 15 -3.32 4.07 8.02
C ALA A 15 -3.96 4.92 9.12
N LEU A 16 -3.81 4.52 10.38
CA LEU A 16 -4.29 5.30 11.49
C LEU A 16 -3.60 6.67 11.55
N GLY A 17 -2.27 6.68 11.39
CA GLY A 17 -1.52 7.93 11.36
C GLY A 17 -1.97 8.86 10.24
N LEU A 18 -2.20 8.34 9.06
CA LEU A 18 -2.69 9.12 7.93
C LEU A 18 -4.11 9.64 8.19
N SER A 19 -4.96 8.83 8.79
CA SER A 19 -6.30 9.27 9.17
C SER A 19 -6.25 10.43 10.16
N MET A 20 -5.37 10.35 11.15
CA MET A 20 -5.17 11.42 12.13
C MET A 20 -4.61 12.69 11.47
N ALA A 21 -3.86 12.55 10.39
CA ALA A 21 -3.32 13.68 9.63
C ALA A 21 -4.34 14.29 8.65
N GLY A 22 -5.55 13.74 8.59
CA GLY A 22 -6.63 14.30 7.77
C GLY A 22 -6.83 13.64 6.42
N PHE A 23 -6.19 12.48 6.19
CA PHE A 23 -6.41 11.75 4.94
C PHE A 23 -7.63 10.85 5.03
N GLU A 24 -8.37 10.80 3.95
CA GLU A 24 -9.46 9.85 3.78
C GLU A 24 -8.96 8.69 2.91
N HIS A 25 -9.08 7.47 3.43
CA HIS A 25 -8.61 6.28 2.71
C HIS A 25 -9.61 5.89 1.63
N VAL A 26 -9.19 5.98 0.38
CA VAL A 26 -9.99 5.50 -0.75
C VAL A 26 -9.90 3.97 -0.84
N ALA A 27 -8.72 3.42 -0.57
CA ALA A 27 -8.51 1.98 -0.50
C ALA A 27 -7.31 1.65 0.37
N LEU A 28 -7.39 0.54 1.07
CA LEU A 28 -6.29 -0.06 1.81
C LEU A 28 -6.09 -1.47 1.26
N VAL A 29 -4.96 -1.72 0.64
CA VAL A 29 -4.67 -3.01 0.01
C VAL A 29 -3.75 -3.81 0.93
N GLU A 30 -4.19 -5.00 1.30
CA GLU A 30 -3.43 -5.90 2.16
C GLU A 30 -3.63 -7.34 1.73
N TYR A 31 -2.54 -8.10 1.69
CA TYR A 31 -2.57 -9.49 1.25
C TYR A 31 -2.95 -10.46 2.39
N GLU A 32 -2.42 -10.20 3.58
CA GLU A 32 -2.59 -11.10 4.72
C GLU A 32 -4.01 -11.04 5.26
N LYS A 33 -4.69 -12.17 5.22
CA LYS A 33 -6.08 -12.27 5.61
C LYS A 33 -6.32 -11.82 7.06
N ASP A 34 -5.40 -12.18 7.96
CA ASP A 34 -5.52 -11.83 9.37
C ASP A 34 -5.44 -10.32 9.57
N TYR A 35 -4.57 -9.64 8.84
CA TYR A 35 -4.47 -8.19 8.89
C TYR A 35 -5.71 -7.54 8.28
N CYS A 36 -6.24 -8.10 7.21
CA CYS A 36 -7.48 -7.60 6.61
C CYS A 36 -8.64 -7.69 7.60
N GLU A 37 -8.73 -8.78 8.33
CA GLU A 37 -9.78 -8.97 9.33
C GLU A 37 -9.63 -7.98 10.48
N THR A 38 -8.39 -7.74 10.92
CA THR A 38 -8.09 -6.75 11.97
C THR A 38 -8.51 -5.35 11.54
N LEU A 39 -8.16 -4.96 10.32
CA LEU A 39 -8.53 -3.66 9.77
C LEU A 39 -10.05 -3.50 9.70
N LYS A 40 -10.74 -4.49 9.18
CA LYS A 40 -12.20 -4.44 9.04
C LYS A 40 -12.92 -4.40 10.37
N ARG A 41 -12.37 -5.11 11.36
CA ARG A 41 -12.95 -5.14 12.71
C ARG A 41 -12.78 -3.80 13.42
N ASN A 42 -11.59 -3.22 13.33
CA ASN A 42 -11.26 -1.98 14.03
C ASN A 42 -11.84 -0.75 13.33
N ARG A 43 -11.94 -0.79 12.01
CA ARG A 43 -12.41 0.33 11.19
C ARG A 43 -13.36 -0.17 10.11
N PRO A 44 -14.63 -0.47 10.48
CA PRO A 44 -15.59 -1.02 9.52
C PRO A 44 -15.91 -0.09 8.34
N ASP A 45 -15.66 1.21 8.49
CA ASP A 45 -15.90 2.22 7.46
C ASP A 45 -14.76 2.35 6.44
N TRP A 46 -13.61 1.73 6.72
CA TRP A 46 -12.49 1.78 5.78
C TRP A 46 -12.68 0.74 4.66
N ASN A 47 -12.33 1.13 3.45
CA ASN A 47 -12.39 0.23 2.29
C ASN A 47 -11.14 -0.65 2.24
N VAL A 48 -11.21 -1.79 2.87
CA VAL A 48 -10.09 -2.75 2.90
C VAL A 48 -10.26 -3.75 1.76
N ILE A 49 -9.26 -3.79 0.88
CA ILE A 49 -9.23 -4.72 -0.25
C ILE A 49 -8.20 -5.80 0.06
N CYS A 50 -8.68 -7.00 0.35
CA CYS A 50 -7.81 -8.13 0.68
C CYS A 50 -7.40 -8.83 -0.62
N CYS A 51 -6.23 -8.46 -1.12
CA CYS A 51 -5.70 -9.04 -2.35
C CYS A 51 -4.19 -8.87 -2.42
N ASP A 52 -3.56 -9.61 -3.32
CA ASP A 52 -2.18 -9.40 -3.67
C ASP A 52 -2.08 -8.06 -4.42
N VAL A 53 -1.14 -7.21 -4.01
CA VAL A 53 -0.97 -5.89 -4.63
C VAL A 53 -0.66 -6.00 -6.14
N ARG A 54 -0.06 -7.12 -6.56
CA ARG A 54 0.21 -7.37 -7.99
C ARG A 54 -1.06 -7.43 -8.82
N GLU A 55 -2.18 -7.76 -8.20
CA GLU A 55 -3.49 -7.84 -8.85
C GLU A 55 -4.30 -6.56 -8.69
N PHE A 56 -3.84 -5.63 -7.89
CA PHE A 56 -4.55 -4.37 -7.67
C PHE A 56 -4.39 -3.45 -8.88
N ASP A 57 -5.52 -3.01 -9.43
CA ASP A 57 -5.55 -2.13 -10.60
C ASP A 57 -5.66 -0.67 -10.14
N GLY A 58 -4.67 0.12 -10.48
CA GLY A 58 -4.65 1.54 -10.14
C GLY A 58 -5.35 2.45 -11.15
N TRP A 59 -5.62 1.98 -12.36
CA TRP A 59 -6.18 2.80 -13.42
C TRP A 59 -7.50 3.50 -13.05
N PRO A 60 -8.44 2.86 -12.33
CA PRO A 60 -9.69 3.54 -11.94
C PRO A 60 -9.47 4.77 -11.06
N TYR A 61 -8.31 4.89 -10.43
CA TYR A 61 -7.99 5.97 -9.49
C TYR A 61 -7.09 7.04 -10.11
N ARG A 62 -6.80 6.94 -11.40
CA ARG A 62 -5.87 7.85 -12.07
C ARG A 62 -6.29 9.30 -11.91
N PHE A 63 -5.35 10.13 -11.49
CA PHE A 63 -5.52 11.57 -11.23
C PHE A 63 -6.49 11.91 -10.10
N LYS A 64 -6.89 10.94 -9.28
CA LYS A 64 -7.90 11.14 -8.24
C LYS A 64 -7.35 11.05 -6.83
N ILE A 65 -6.07 10.74 -6.67
CA ILE A 65 -5.49 10.42 -5.36
C ILE A 65 -4.40 11.44 -5.02
N ASP A 66 -4.46 11.97 -3.80
CA ASP A 66 -3.45 12.90 -3.31
C ASP A 66 -2.20 12.19 -2.85
N LEU A 67 -2.33 11.06 -2.14
CA LEU A 67 -1.20 10.33 -1.58
C LEU A 67 -1.30 8.84 -1.86
N LEU A 68 -0.26 8.27 -2.46
CA LEU A 68 -0.07 6.81 -2.52
C LEU A 68 0.99 6.45 -1.49
N ALA A 69 0.63 5.63 -0.51
CA ALA A 69 1.50 5.27 0.59
C ALA A 69 1.70 3.75 0.63
N GLY A 70 2.83 3.31 1.17
CA GLY A 70 3.04 1.89 1.38
C GLY A 70 4.32 1.56 2.12
N GLY A 71 4.21 0.59 3.03
CA GLY A 71 5.35 -0.07 3.65
C GLY A 71 5.67 -1.33 2.87
N VAL A 72 6.11 -1.16 1.62
CA VAL A 72 6.33 -2.30 0.73
C VAL A 72 7.54 -3.12 1.16
N PRO A 73 7.39 -4.45 1.27
CA PRO A 73 8.55 -5.28 1.57
C PRO A 73 9.55 -5.19 0.42
N CYS A 74 10.76 -4.80 0.78
CA CYS A 74 11.91 -4.73 -0.09
C CYS A 74 13.00 -5.55 0.56
N PRO A 75 13.18 -6.83 0.18
CA PRO A 75 14.24 -7.62 0.76
C PRO A 75 15.58 -6.90 0.62
N PRO A 76 16.36 -6.83 1.71
CA PRO A 76 17.57 -6.02 1.66
C PRO A 76 18.59 -6.59 0.69
N PHE A 77 19.30 -5.71 0.01
CA PHE A 77 20.48 -6.05 -0.76
C PHE A 77 21.64 -6.25 0.22
N SER A 78 21.44 -7.16 1.16
CA SER A 78 22.38 -7.36 2.25
C SER A 78 23.39 -8.45 1.90
N VAL A 79 24.63 -8.27 2.38
CA VAL A 79 25.69 -9.26 2.15
C VAL A 79 25.43 -10.55 2.92
N ALA A 80 24.64 -10.49 3.98
CA ALA A 80 24.33 -11.63 4.81
C ALA A 80 23.27 -12.55 4.22
N GLY A 81 22.54 -12.11 3.21
CA GLY A 81 21.54 -12.90 2.54
C GLY A 81 21.86 -13.06 1.06
N LYS A 82 21.04 -13.86 0.39
CA LYS A 82 21.11 -13.94 -1.06
C LYS A 82 20.59 -12.63 -1.62
N GLN A 83 21.40 -11.97 -2.40
CA GLN A 83 21.02 -10.72 -3.03
C GLN A 83 20.22 -11.01 -4.29
N LEU A 84 18.95 -11.28 -4.12
CA LEU A 84 18.07 -11.58 -5.25
C LEU A 84 17.60 -10.32 -5.97
N GLY A 85 17.72 -9.17 -5.31
CA GLY A 85 17.35 -7.90 -5.91
C GLY A 85 15.92 -7.88 -6.40
N SER A 86 15.72 -7.37 -7.62
CA SER A 86 14.40 -7.27 -8.23
C SER A 86 13.80 -8.63 -8.62
N ASP A 87 14.60 -9.71 -8.57
CA ASP A 87 14.11 -11.05 -8.88
C ASP A 87 13.49 -11.75 -7.66
N ASP A 88 13.55 -11.13 -6.47
CA ASP A 88 12.98 -11.69 -5.26
C ASP A 88 11.46 -11.47 -5.28
N GLU A 89 10.70 -12.57 -5.17
CA GLU A 89 9.23 -12.52 -5.17
C GLU A 89 8.66 -11.69 -4.02
N ARG A 90 9.43 -11.52 -2.94
CA ARG A 90 9.01 -10.71 -1.79
C ARG A 90 9.19 -9.22 -2.04
N ASP A 91 9.94 -8.85 -3.07
CA ASP A 91 10.15 -7.44 -3.41
C ASP A 91 8.91 -6.89 -4.11
N LEU A 92 8.17 -6.05 -3.42
CA LEU A 92 6.97 -5.41 -3.96
C LEU A 92 7.21 -3.96 -4.36
N PHE A 93 8.46 -3.50 -4.31
CA PHE A 93 8.79 -2.14 -4.72
C PHE A 93 8.42 -1.88 -6.20
N PRO A 94 8.65 -2.82 -7.14
CA PRO A 94 8.20 -2.61 -8.52
C PRO A 94 6.69 -2.37 -8.64
N GLU A 95 5.90 -2.96 -7.75
CA GLU A 95 4.44 -2.75 -7.75
C GLU A 95 4.08 -1.34 -7.30
N MET A 96 4.84 -0.79 -6.36
CA MET A 96 4.66 0.62 -5.96
C MET A 96 4.92 1.52 -7.17
N LEU A 97 6.00 1.29 -7.92
CA LEU A 97 6.33 2.07 -9.10
C LEU A 97 5.26 1.95 -10.19
N ARG A 98 4.74 0.73 -10.39
CA ARG A 98 3.65 0.50 -11.34
C ARG A 98 2.42 1.33 -10.97
N LEU A 99 2.06 1.32 -9.70
CA LEU A 99 0.89 2.07 -9.23
C LEU A 99 1.10 3.58 -9.31
N VAL A 100 2.33 4.06 -9.10
CA VAL A 100 2.64 5.48 -9.33
C VAL A 100 2.32 5.86 -10.77
N GLU A 101 2.69 5.00 -11.73
CA GLU A 101 2.41 5.26 -13.14
C GLU A 101 0.92 5.18 -13.46
N GLU A 102 0.20 4.25 -12.85
CA GLU A 102 -1.23 4.07 -13.09
C GLU A 102 -2.07 5.17 -12.45
N ILE A 103 -1.79 5.47 -11.19
CA ILE A 103 -2.59 6.39 -10.38
C ILE A 103 -2.20 7.84 -10.61
N VAL A 104 -0.93 8.12 -10.83
CA VAL A 104 -0.34 9.48 -10.91
C VAL A 104 -0.76 10.30 -9.68
N PRO A 105 -0.40 9.85 -8.47
CA PRO A 105 -0.76 10.58 -7.25
C PRO A 105 0.03 11.89 -7.15
N LYS A 106 -0.44 12.82 -6.32
CA LYS A 106 0.27 14.07 -6.09
C LYS A 106 1.52 13.89 -5.25
N ALA A 107 1.52 12.90 -4.36
CA ALA A 107 2.66 12.58 -3.51
C ALA A 107 2.74 11.08 -3.28
N VAL A 108 3.93 10.61 -2.95
CA VAL A 108 4.20 9.20 -2.67
C VAL A 108 4.98 9.09 -1.36
N MET A 109 4.55 8.18 -0.49
CA MET A 109 5.25 7.91 0.76
C MET A 109 5.60 6.44 0.81
N ILE A 110 6.88 6.13 0.76
CA ILE A 110 7.39 4.76 0.76
C ILE A 110 8.26 4.55 2.00
N GLU A 111 7.97 3.46 2.70
CA GLU A 111 8.73 3.07 3.88
C GLU A 111 9.41 1.72 3.68
#